data_0725a86846142711129b0f5c0b205564
#
_entry.id   0725a86846142711129b0f5c0b205564
#
_cell.length_a   1.000
_cell.length_b   1.000
_cell.length_c   1.000
_cell.angle_alpha   90.00
_cell.angle_beta   90.00
_cell.angle_gamma   90.00
#
_symmetry.space_group_name_H-M   'P 1'
#
loop_
_entity.id
_entity.type
_entity.pdbx_description
1 polymer ?
#
loop_
_entity_poly.entity_id
_entity_poly.type
_entity_poly.pdbx_seq_one_letter_code
_entity_poly.pdbx_strand_id
1 'polypeptide(L)'
;MLCCYDGLSAVRLIRAEHDITLMERATGTKSLEAMAVNGEDLEATQIICRVVCDLHKAPLPTGVPDLSETFAPLLSAASHPIFDACVTSARALLSDPAKVALHGDIHHENILESTRGWLAIDPKGRIGPPQYDFANLFLNPHTNTAFVLDPARMRNLANWISKTTGIDEICILHAAHAHAGLSACWNSNDPENQEYPLTAANLLHEILHS
;
A
#
# COMPACT_ATOMS: atom_id res chain seq x y z
N MET A 1 -13.64 1.77 -8.66
CA MET A 1 -13.40 2.03 -7.23
C MET A 1 -13.99 3.34 -6.74
N LEU A 2 -13.75 4.50 -7.37
CA LEU A 2 -14.29 5.78 -6.87
C LEU A 2 -15.81 5.79 -6.67
N CYS A 3 -16.58 5.14 -7.55
CA CYS A 3 -18.03 4.96 -7.35
C CYS A 3 -18.36 4.13 -6.10
N CYS A 4 -17.53 3.14 -5.76
CA CYS A 4 -17.72 2.30 -4.59
C CYS A 4 -17.47 3.08 -3.30
N TYR A 5 -16.44 3.91 -3.28
CA TYR A 5 -16.12 4.76 -2.13
C TYR A 5 -17.10 5.92 -1.94
N ASP A 6 -17.78 6.36 -3.01
CA ASP A 6 -18.81 7.42 -3.00
C ASP A 6 -18.41 8.68 -2.21
N GLY A 7 -17.15 9.07 -2.34
CA GLY A 7 -16.58 10.22 -1.62
C GLY A 7 -16.23 9.96 -0.16
N LEU A 8 -16.35 8.73 0.36
CA LEU A 8 -15.89 8.35 1.68
C LEU A 8 -14.36 8.31 1.70
N SER A 9 -13.74 9.31 2.31
CA SER A 9 -12.27 9.51 2.34
C SER A 9 -11.56 9.34 0.98
N ALA A 10 -12.30 9.51 -0.11
CA ALA A 10 -11.80 9.55 -1.49
C ALA A 10 -12.39 10.74 -2.23
N VAL A 11 -11.74 11.15 -3.31
CA VAL A 11 -12.29 12.13 -4.23
C VAL A 11 -13.58 11.61 -4.86
N ARG A 12 -14.57 12.47 -5.03
CA ARG A 12 -15.83 12.09 -5.67
C ARG A 12 -15.65 11.94 -7.18
N LEU A 13 -16.19 10.86 -7.72
CA LEU A 13 -16.37 10.73 -9.14
C LEU A 13 -17.55 11.62 -9.57
N ILE A 14 -17.28 12.61 -10.45
CA ILE A 14 -18.29 13.51 -10.99
C ILE A 14 -18.90 12.93 -12.26
N ARG A 15 -18.04 12.43 -13.16
CA ARG A 15 -18.43 11.82 -14.42
C ARG A 15 -17.35 10.90 -14.95
N ALA A 16 -17.73 9.82 -15.60
CA ALA A 16 -16.84 8.96 -16.37
C ALA A 16 -17.47 8.71 -17.75
N GLU A 17 -16.68 8.89 -18.81
CA GLU A 17 -17.05 8.59 -20.18
C GLU A 17 -15.85 7.99 -20.90
N HIS A 18 -16.01 6.77 -21.42
CA HIS A 18 -14.93 6.03 -22.08
C HIS A 18 -13.67 5.99 -21.18
N ASP A 19 -12.57 6.56 -21.64
CA ASP A 19 -11.29 6.60 -20.94
C ASP A 19 -11.06 7.91 -20.15
N ILE A 20 -12.09 8.78 -20.06
CA ILE A 20 -12.00 10.08 -19.39
C ILE A 20 -12.76 10.04 -18.08
N THR A 21 -12.09 10.41 -17.00
CA THR A 21 -12.69 10.52 -15.68
C THR A 21 -12.59 11.96 -15.18
N LEU A 22 -13.75 12.55 -14.85
CA LEU A 22 -13.83 13.82 -14.14
C LEU A 22 -14.08 13.55 -12.67
N MET A 23 -13.19 14.04 -11.82
CA MET A 23 -13.28 13.84 -10.37
C MET A 23 -13.13 15.17 -9.62
N GLU A 24 -13.52 15.16 -8.35
CA GLU A 24 -13.30 16.24 -7.40
C GLU A 24 -11.82 16.60 -7.33
N ARG A 25 -11.51 17.89 -7.27
CA ARG A 25 -10.15 18.38 -7.09
C ARG A 25 -9.85 18.56 -5.60
N ALA A 26 -8.83 17.90 -5.10
CA ALA A 26 -8.23 18.20 -3.80
C ALA A 26 -7.43 19.51 -3.92
N THR A 27 -7.67 20.46 -3.01
CA THR A 27 -7.11 21.82 -3.11
C THR A 27 -6.25 22.21 -1.92
N GLY A 28 -5.92 21.27 -1.04
CA GLY A 28 -5.00 21.49 0.09
C GLY A 28 -3.57 21.68 -0.38
N THR A 29 -2.72 22.13 0.52
CA THR A 29 -1.33 22.47 0.24
C THR A 29 -0.33 21.60 1.01
N LYS A 30 -0.79 20.83 2.01
CA LYS A 30 0.07 19.92 2.77
C LYS A 30 0.33 18.65 1.99
N SER A 31 1.53 18.12 2.14
CA SER A 31 1.99 16.86 1.56
C SER A 31 2.33 15.87 2.67
N LEU A 32 1.76 14.67 2.62
CA LEU A 32 2.10 13.60 3.56
C LEU A 32 3.55 13.14 3.38
N GLU A 33 4.06 13.17 2.15
CA GLU A 33 5.47 12.90 1.87
C GLU A 33 6.37 13.90 2.59
N ALA A 34 6.08 15.21 2.44
CA ALA A 34 6.85 16.24 3.11
C ALA A 34 6.77 16.12 4.65
N MET A 35 5.60 15.77 5.20
CA MET A 35 5.45 15.52 6.63
C MET A 35 6.36 14.36 7.07
N ALA A 36 6.31 13.23 6.36
CA ALA A 36 7.08 12.04 6.70
C ALA A 36 8.59 12.32 6.74
N VAL A 37 9.14 12.92 5.68
CA VAL A 37 10.60 13.19 5.59
C VAL A 37 11.08 14.31 6.50
N ASN A 38 10.20 15.18 6.97
CA ASN A 38 10.51 16.28 7.90
C ASN A 38 10.31 15.91 9.38
N GLY A 39 10.11 14.63 9.71
CA GLY A 39 10.04 14.12 11.07
C GLY A 39 8.63 13.96 11.63
N GLU A 40 7.58 14.13 10.81
CA GLU A 40 6.17 13.93 11.17
C GLU A 40 5.63 12.60 10.59
N ASP A 41 6.50 11.57 10.44
CA ASP A 41 6.15 10.28 9.81
C ASP A 41 5.02 9.55 10.56
N LEU A 42 5.01 9.61 11.90
CA LEU A 42 3.92 9.08 12.71
C LEU A 42 2.58 9.74 12.37
N GLU A 43 2.55 11.08 12.30
CA GLU A 43 1.31 11.81 12.01
C GLU A 43 0.82 11.53 10.59
N ALA A 44 1.73 11.53 9.61
CA ALA A 44 1.43 11.16 8.23
C ALA A 44 0.86 9.73 8.15
N THR A 45 1.49 8.77 8.82
CA THR A 45 1.01 7.38 8.90
C THR A 45 -0.39 7.28 9.51
N GLN A 46 -0.65 8.01 10.60
CA GLN A 46 -1.97 8.01 11.25
C GLN A 46 -3.06 8.61 10.36
N ILE A 47 -2.73 9.63 9.56
CA ILE A 47 -3.65 10.18 8.56
C ILE A 47 -3.97 9.12 7.51
N ILE A 48 -2.95 8.47 6.95
CA ILE A 48 -3.12 7.40 5.96
C ILE A 48 -3.98 6.28 6.53
N CYS A 49 -3.70 5.81 7.74
CA CYS A 49 -4.49 4.76 8.39
C CYS A 49 -5.98 5.14 8.52
N ARG A 50 -6.28 6.37 8.91
CA ARG A 50 -7.69 6.84 9.01
C ARG A 50 -8.38 6.81 7.66
N VAL A 51 -7.73 7.33 6.60
CA VAL A 51 -8.26 7.30 5.25
C VAL A 51 -8.53 5.88 4.79
N VAL A 52 -7.54 4.98 4.92
CA VAL A 52 -7.66 3.58 4.51
C VAL A 52 -8.76 2.84 5.28
N CYS A 53 -8.82 3.02 6.61
CA CYS A 53 -9.89 2.43 7.41
C CYS A 53 -11.29 2.91 7.01
N ASP A 54 -11.42 4.14 6.53
CA ASP A 54 -12.69 4.62 5.98
C ASP A 54 -12.98 3.97 4.63
N LEU A 55 -12.02 3.90 3.72
CA LEU A 55 -12.19 3.23 2.42
C LEU A 55 -12.65 1.77 2.59
N HIS A 56 -12.11 1.06 3.58
CA HIS A 56 -12.46 -0.34 3.85
C HIS A 56 -13.89 -0.56 4.38
N LYS A 57 -14.60 0.52 4.76
CA LYS A 57 -16.04 0.45 5.11
C LYS A 57 -16.94 0.41 3.87
N ALA A 58 -16.39 0.69 2.69
CA ALA A 58 -17.15 0.64 1.46
C ALA A 58 -17.64 -0.78 1.15
N PRO A 59 -18.80 -0.94 0.50
CA PRO A 59 -19.28 -2.25 0.09
C PRO A 59 -18.31 -2.90 -0.90
N LEU A 60 -18.27 -4.24 -0.92
CA LEU A 60 -17.44 -4.94 -1.90
C LEU A 60 -17.95 -4.67 -3.31
N PRO A 61 -17.10 -4.17 -4.21
CA PRO A 61 -17.48 -3.89 -5.60
C PRO A 61 -17.62 -5.20 -6.40
N THR A 62 -18.46 -5.18 -7.42
CA THR A 62 -18.55 -6.27 -8.40
C THR A 62 -17.64 -6.02 -9.58
N GLY A 63 -17.10 -7.09 -10.18
CA GLY A 63 -16.26 -6.99 -11.38
C GLY A 63 -14.86 -6.40 -11.15
N VAL A 64 -14.43 -6.36 -9.91
CA VAL A 64 -13.06 -5.95 -9.52
C VAL A 64 -12.24 -7.21 -9.26
N PRO A 65 -10.98 -7.30 -9.76
CA PRO A 65 -10.12 -8.46 -9.60
C PRO A 65 -9.82 -8.77 -8.12
N ASP A 66 -9.65 -10.05 -7.81
CA ASP A 66 -9.10 -10.47 -6.51
C ASP A 66 -7.59 -10.13 -6.44
N LEU A 67 -7.11 -9.84 -5.23
CA LEU A 67 -5.71 -9.50 -4.99
C LEU A 67 -4.75 -10.60 -5.46
N SER A 68 -5.17 -11.87 -5.42
CA SER A 68 -4.34 -13.00 -5.87
C SER A 68 -3.89 -12.88 -7.32
N GLU A 69 -4.70 -12.26 -8.20
CA GLU A 69 -4.33 -12.00 -9.59
C GLU A 69 -3.13 -11.04 -9.70
N THR A 70 -3.05 -10.08 -8.78
CA THR A 70 -1.92 -9.12 -8.73
C THR A 70 -0.61 -9.82 -8.37
N PHE A 71 -0.66 -10.88 -7.55
CA PHE A 71 0.52 -11.62 -7.12
C PHE A 71 0.98 -12.71 -8.10
N ALA A 72 0.28 -12.93 -9.22
CA ALA A 72 0.66 -13.96 -10.20
C ALA A 72 2.12 -13.88 -10.67
N PRO A 73 2.72 -12.70 -10.95
CA PRO A 73 4.13 -12.61 -11.32
C PRO A 73 5.07 -13.13 -10.23
N LEU A 74 4.86 -12.77 -8.97
CA LEU A 74 5.68 -13.23 -7.86
C LEU A 74 5.50 -14.74 -7.61
N LEU A 75 4.25 -15.23 -7.65
CA LEU A 75 3.95 -16.65 -7.41
C LEU A 75 4.52 -17.58 -8.48
N SER A 76 4.81 -17.03 -9.67
CA SER A 76 5.45 -17.74 -10.79
C SER A 76 6.91 -17.39 -11.01
N ALA A 77 7.51 -16.53 -10.15
CA ALA A 77 8.90 -16.12 -10.27
C ALA A 77 9.85 -17.32 -10.16
N ALA A 78 10.96 -17.24 -10.89
CA ALA A 78 12.00 -18.27 -10.81
C ALA A 78 12.55 -18.40 -9.39
N SER A 79 12.89 -19.62 -9.00
CA SER A 79 13.41 -19.92 -7.67
C SER A 79 14.68 -19.12 -7.37
N HIS A 80 14.57 -18.22 -6.40
CA HIS A 80 15.67 -17.46 -5.82
C HIS A 80 15.33 -17.26 -4.34
N PRO A 81 16.26 -17.43 -3.39
CA PRO A 81 15.96 -17.46 -1.96
C PRO A 81 15.08 -16.31 -1.47
N ILE A 82 15.31 -15.07 -1.93
CA ILE A 82 14.50 -13.92 -1.50
C ILE A 82 13.08 -13.98 -2.09
N PHE A 83 12.92 -14.41 -3.33
CA PHE A 83 11.59 -14.56 -3.92
C PHE A 83 10.81 -15.70 -3.27
N ASP A 84 11.45 -16.82 -2.92
CA ASP A 84 10.82 -17.93 -2.19
C ASP A 84 10.28 -17.45 -0.82
N ALA A 85 11.05 -16.61 -0.11
CA ALA A 85 10.62 -15.99 1.14
C ALA A 85 9.43 -15.04 0.93
N CYS A 86 9.49 -14.18 -0.11
CA CYS A 86 8.39 -13.29 -0.47
C CYS A 86 7.13 -14.05 -0.90
N VAL A 87 7.27 -15.17 -1.62
CA VAL A 87 6.16 -16.07 -1.98
C VAL A 87 5.51 -16.67 -0.72
N THR A 88 6.31 -17.03 0.28
CA THR A 88 5.78 -17.50 1.57
C THR A 88 4.93 -16.42 2.24
N SER A 89 5.40 -15.18 2.28
CA SER A 89 4.64 -14.05 2.81
C SER A 89 3.39 -13.74 1.97
N ALA A 90 3.48 -13.84 0.64
CA ALA A 90 2.33 -13.66 -0.24
C ALA A 90 1.24 -14.72 0.01
N ARG A 91 1.63 -15.97 0.22
CA ARG A 91 0.69 -17.05 0.57
C ARG A 91 0.05 -16.81 1.93
N ALA A 92 0.81 -16.36 2.94
CA ALA A 92 0.26 -15.98 4.23
C ALA A 92 -0.77 -14.85 4.09
N LEU A 93 -0.44 -13.78 3.37
CA LEU A 93 -1.36 -12.69 3.06
C LEU A 93 -2.65 -13.18 2.37
N LEU A 94 -2.51 -13.94 1.29
CA LEU A 94 -3.64 -14.39 0.46
C LEU A 94 -4.50 -15.45 1.14
N SER A 95 -4.01 -16.12 2.18
CA SER A 95 -4.79 -17.09 2.98
C SER A 95 -5.72 -16.42 4.00
N ASP A 96 -5.58 -15.13 4.25
CA ASP A 96 -6.49 -14.38 5.13
C ASP A 96 -7.90 -14.33 4.49
N PRO A 97 -8.94 -14.80 5.19
CA PRO A 97 -10.30 -14.80 4.66
C PRO A 97 -10.94 -13.41 4.61
N ALA A 98 -10.36 -12.41 5.28
CA ALA A 98 -10.89 -11.05 5.29
C ALA A 98 -10.85 -10.45 3.89
N LYS A 99 -11.95 -9.84 3.46
CA LYS A 99 -12.06 -9.19 2.15
C LYS A 99 -12.66 -7.81 2.30
N VAL A 100 -11.93 -6.82 1.80
CA VAL A 100 -12.38 -5.43 1.71
C VAL A 100 -12.17 -4.89 0.29
N ALA A 101 -12.79 -3.76 0.00
CA ALA A 101 -12.54 -2.98 -1.21
C ALA A 101 -11.21 -2.26 -1.06
N LEU A 102 -10.13 -2.84 -1.60
CA LEU A 102 -8.80 -2.28 -1.53
C LEU A 102 -8.62 -1.14 -2.53
N HIS A 103 -7.94 -0.09 -2.10
CA HIS A 103 -7.41 0.93 -2.99
C HIS A 103 -6.37 0.33 -3.96
N GLY A 104 -5.47 -0.47 -3.42
CA GLY A 104 -4.48 -1.25 -4.16
C GLY A 104 -3.21 -0.49 -4.56
N ASP A 105 -3.10 0.79 -4.17
CA ASP A 105 -1.92 1.63 -4.42
C ASP A 105 -1.83 2.80 -3.42
N ILE A 106 -1.96 2.50 -2.14
CA ILE A 106 -1.84 3.53 -1.10
C ILE A 106 -0.37 3.91 -0.89
N HIS A 107 -0.09 5.20 -1.08
CA HIS A 107 1.16 5.85 -0.68
C HIS A 107 0.92 7.34 -0.44
N HIS A 108 1.94 8.05 0.02
CA HIS A 108 1.86 9.44 0.47
C HIS A 108 1.28 10.41 -0.57
N GLU A 109 1.58 10.20 -1.86
CA GLU A 109 1.14 11.07 -2.96
C GLU A 109 -0.28 10.74 -3.44
N ASN A 110 -0.81 9.55 -3.12
CA ASN A 110 -2.18 9.16 -3.46
C ASN A 110 -3.21 9.55 -2.39
N ILE A 111 -2.79 10.32 -1.37
CA ILE A 111 -3.69 10.90 -0.36
C ILE A 111 -3.42 12.39 -0.28
N LEU A 112 -4.38 13.19 -0.69
CA LEU A 112 -4.26 14.64 -0.83
C LEU A 112 -5.11 15.39 0.20
N GLU A 113 -4.58 16.51 0.71
CA GLU A 113 -5.34 17.42 1.56
C GLU A 113 -6.44 18.12 0.77
N SER A 114 -7.60 18.30 1.39
CA SER A 114 -8.74 19.03 0.83
C SER A 114 -9.52 19.77 1.92
N THR A 115 -10.53 20.55 1.52
CA THR A 115 -11.48 21.17 2.46
C THR A 115 -12.35 20.15 3.21
N ARG A 116 -12.43 18.90 2.72
CA ARG A 116 -13.13 17.78 3.36
C ARG A 116 -12.23 16.89 4.23
N GLY A 117 -10.98 17.26 4.43
CA GLY A 117 -9.95 16.43 5.04
C GLY A 117 -9.04 15.79 3.98
N TRP A 118 -8.43 14.67 4.33
CA TRP A 118 -7.53 13.94 3.43
C TRP A 118 -8.31 12.94 2.58
N LEU A 119 -8.06 12.93 1.27
CA LEU A 119 -8.81 12.17 0.28
C LEU A 119 -7.88 11.33 -0.57
N ALA A 120 -8.21 10.05 -0.71
CA ALA A 120 -7.52 9.14 -1.62
C ALA A 120 -7.88 9.43 -3.08
N ILE A 121 -6.88 9.26 -3.96
CA ILE A 121 -6.99 9.40 -5.42
C ILE A 121 -6.38 8.17 -6.11
N ASP A 122 -6.67 7.97 -7.37
CA ASP A 122 -6.08 6.96 -8.27
C ASP A 122 -6.12 5.50 -7.78
N PRO A 123 -7.26 4.99 -7.31
CA PRO A 123 -7.35 3.60 -6.86
C PRO A 123 -7.17 2.62 -8.03
N LYS A 124 -6.28 1.64 -7.86
CA LYS A 124 -6.13 0.53 -8.81
C LYS A 124 -7.25 -0.49 -8.68
N GLY A 125 -7.82 -0.60 -7.49
CA GLY A 125 -8.99 -1.44 -7.18
C GLY A 125 -8.69 -2.93 -7.18
N ARG A 126 -8.80 -3.51 -5.99
CA ARG A 126 -8.72 -4.96 -5.78
C ARG A 126 -9.69 -5.36 -4.67
N ILE A 127 -9.95 -6.65 -4.55
CA ILE A 127 -10.64 -7.23 -3.39
C ILE A 127 -9.63 -8.11 -2.68
N GLY A 128 -9.45 -7.92 -1.38
CA GLY A 128 -8.47 -8.71 -0.63
C GLY A 128 -8.34 -8.31 0.84
N PRO A 129 -7.36 -8.88 1.54
CA PRO A 129 -7.11 -8.61 2.95
C PRO A 129 -6.70 -7.16 3.21
N PRO A 130 -7.24 -6.52 4.27
CA PRO A 130 -7.08 -5.09 4.53
C PRO A 130 -5.62 -4.64 4.71
N GLN A 131 -4.75 -5.48 5.25
CA GLN A 131 -3.34 -5.17 5.47
C GLN A 131 -2.58 -4.85 4.17
N TYR A 132 -3.06 -5.30 3.01
CA TYR A 132 -2.38 -5.05 1.75
C TYR A 132 -2.31 -3.56 1.38
N ASP A 133 -3.33 -2.77 1.69
CA ASP A 133 -3.30 -1.33 1.38
C ASP A 133 -2.21 -0.56 2.14
N PHE A 134 -1.63 -1.13 3.18
CA PHE A 134 -0.50 -0.52 3.90
C PHE A 134 0.86 -0.96 3.37
N ALA A 135 0.92 -1.98 2.52
CA ALA A 135 2.17 -2.61 2.11
C ALA A 135 3.08 -1.66 1.32
N ASN A 136 2.51 -0.83 0.45
CA ASN A 136 3.27 0.09 -0.39
C ASN A 136 3.92 1.25 0.41
N LEU A 137 3.49 1.52 1.64
CA LEU A 137 4.13 2.52 2.52
C LEU A 137 5.57 2.16 2.88
N PHE A 138 5.92 0.87 2.87
CA PHE A 138 7.25 0.38 3.17
C PHE A 138 8.25 0.57 2.00
N LEU A 139 7.74 0.97 0.84
CA LEU A 139 8.53 1.35 -0.35
C LEU A 139 8.40 2.85 -0.68
N ASN A 140 7.76 3.65 0.20
CA ASN A 140 7.48 5.06 -0.05
C ASN A 140 7.79 5.94 1.16
N PRO A 141 8.19 7.22 0.93
CA PRO A 141 8.29 7.90 -0.37
C PRO A 141 9.56 7.54 -1.15
N HIS A 142 9.44 7.29 -2.44
CA HIS A 142 10.57 6.92 -3.33
C HIS A 142 11.69 7.98 -3.41
N THR A 143 11.38 9.23 -3.12
CA THR A 143 12.31 10.35 -3.20
C THR A 143 13.40 10.32 -2.13
N ASN A 144 13.24 9.50 -1.09
CA ASN A 144 14.20 9.37 0.01
C ASN A 144 14.45 7.91 0.40
N THR A 145 15.27 7.22 -0.39
CA THR A 145 15.56 5.79 -0.20
C THR A 145 16.23 5.50 1.14
N ALA A 146 17.11 6.36 1.64
CA ALA A 146 17.77 6.18 2.93
C ALA A 146 16.77 6.23 4.10
N PHE A 147 15.77 7.09 4.01
CA PHE A 147 14.68 7.17 4.99
C PHE A 147 13.79 5.93 4.94
N VAL A 148 13.43 5.48 3.73
CA VAL A 148 12.52 4.34 3.54
C VAL A 148 13.18 3.02 3.94
N LEU A 149 14.46 2.83 3.61
CA LEU A 149 15.22 1.61 3.89
C LEU A 149 15.83 1.59 5.31
N ASP A 150 15.41 2.47 6.22
CA ASP A 150 15.77 2.39 7.63
C ASP A 150 14.97 1.29 8.35
N PRO A 151 15.63 0.23 8.86
CA PRO A 151 14.95 -0.85 9.58
C PRO A 151 14.20 -0.38 10.83
N ALA A 152 14.68 0.66 11.49
CA ALA A 152 13.99 1.23 12.65
C ALA A 152 12.67 1.90 12.24
N ARG A 153 12.67 2.62 11.11
CA ARG A 153 11.45 3.17 10.52
C ARG A 153 10.48 2.07 10.13
N MET A 154 10.94 1.01 9.46
CA MET A 154 10.06 -0.10 9.05
C MET A 154 9.35 -0.75 10.24
N ARG A 155 10.08 -1.00 11.36
CA ARG A 155 9.46 -1.51 12.60
C ARG A 155 8.46 -0.53 13.18
N ASN A 156 8.83 0.75 13.25
CA ASN A 156 7.93 1.79 13.76
C ASN A 156 6.66 1.90 12.91
N LEU A 157 6.79 1.88 11.59
CA LEU A 157 5.67 1.95 10.65
C LEU A 157 4.68 0.79 10.87
N ALA A 158 5.17 -0.46 10.95
CA ALA A 158 4.33 -1.62 11.22
C ALA A 158 3.61 -1.47 12.57
N ASN A 159 4.31 -1.06 13.63
CA ASN A 159 3.75 -0.84 14.96
C ASN A 159 2.69 0.29 14.97
N TRP A 160 2.94 1.41 14.29
CA TRP A 160 2.00 2.53 14.20
C TRP A 160 0.72 2.15 13.45
N ILE A 161 0.85 1.43 12.33
CA ILE A 161 -0.30 0.91 11.58
C ILE A 161 -1.09 -0.04 12.46
N SER A 162 -0.42 -1.02 13.09
CA SER A 162 -1.08 -1.99 13.97
C SER A 162 -1.84 -1.31 15.11
N LYS A 163 -1.24 -0.37 15.82
CA LYS A 163 -1.88 0.37 16.91
C LYS A 163 -3.08 1.20 16.45
N THR A 164 -3.03 1.72 15.23
CA THR A 164 -4.10 2.60 14.71
C THR A 164 -5.26 1.80 14.13
N THR A 165 -4.98 0.66 13.50
CA THR A 165 -5.97 -0.13 12.75
C THR A 165 -6.47 -1.37 13.49
N GLY A 166 -5.70 -1.88 14.45
CA GLY A 166 -5.95 -3.15 15.13
C GLY A 166 -5.52 -4.39 14.31
N ILE A 167 -4.92 -4.21 13.13
CA ILE A 167 -4.36 -5.31 12.34
C ILE A 167 -3.07 -5.78 13.03
N ASP A 168 -2.87 -7.11 13.10
CA ASP A 168 -1.65 -7.67 13.67
C ASP A 168 -0.40 -7.19 12.91
N GLU A 169 0.62 -6.77 13.65
CA GLU A 169 1.88 -6.26 13.11
C GLU A 169 2.56 -7.28 12.18
N ILE A 170 2.49 -8.57 12.51
CA ILE A 170 3.03 -9.63 11.68
C ILE A 170 2.32 -9.74 10.33
N CYS A 171 1.00 -9.53 10.29
CA CYS A 171 0.22 -9.53 9.04
C CYS A 171 0.59 -8.34 8.15
N ILE A 172 0.85 -7.17 8.74
CA ILE A 172 1.31 -5.97 8.03
C ILE A 172 2.70 -6.22 7.43
N LEU A 173 3.62 -6.78 8.21
CA LEU A 173 4.98 -7.10 7.75
C LEU A 173 4.99 -8.16 6.64
N HIS A 174 4.15 -9.19 6.71
CA HIS A 174 3.98 -10.15 5.61
C HIS A 174 3.45 -9.47 4.35
N ALA A 175 2.48 -8.58 4.46
CA ALA A 175 1.95 -7.84 3.32
C ALA A 175 3.04 -6.95 2.69
N ALA A 176 3.83 -6.24 3.50
CA ALA A 176 4.93 -5.40 3.04
C ALA A 176 6.03 -6.22 2.35
N HIS A 177 6.43 -7.34 2.95
CA HIS A 177 7.45 -8.23 2.39
C HIS A 177 7.00 -8.85 1.06
N ALA A 178 5.74 -9.31 0.98
CA ALA A 178 5.16 -9.81 -0.25
C ALA A 178 5.12 -8.74 -1.35
N HIS A 179 4.72 -7.52 -1.00
CA HIS A 179 4.66 -6.41 -1.94
C HIS A 179 6.05 -5.98 -2.44
N ALA A 180 7.07 -5.98 -1.58
CA ALA A 180 8.44 -5.69 -1.99
C ALA A 180 8.95 -6.73 -3.00
N GLY A 181 8.71 -8.02 -2.78
CA GLY A 181 9.01 -9.08 -3.76
C GLY A 181 8.25 -8.92 -5.07
N LEU A 182 6.97 -8.56 -5.01
CA LEU A 182 6.14 -8.29 -6.19
C LEU A 182 6.66 -7.08 -6.98
N SER A 183 7.02 -6.00 -6.30
CA SER A 183 7.63 -4.81 -6.92
C SER A 183 8.95 -5.14 -7.62
N ALA A 184 9.78 -5.99 -7.01
CA ALA A 184 10.99 -6.48 -7.65
C ALA A 184 10.71 -7.32 -8.91
N CYS A 185 9.64 -8.12 -8.92
CA CYS A 185 9.22 -8.86 -10.12
C CYS A 185 8.77 -7.93 -11.25
N TRP A 186 8.02 -6.87 -10.94
CA TRP A 186 7.61 -5.88 -11.95
C TRP A 186 8.80 -5.18 -12.60
N ASN A 187 9.90 -5.01 -11.87
CA ASN A 187 11.11 -4.37 -12.33
C ASN A 187 12.19 -5.37 -12.83
N SER A 188 11.83 -6.62 -13.08
CA SER A 188 12.79 -7.68 -13.44
C SER A 188 13.60 -7.42 -14.72
N ASN A 189 13.09 -6.58 -15.62
CA ASN A 189 13.80 -6.17 -16.86
C ASN A 189 14.65 -4.89 -16.69
N ASP A 190 14.68 -4.31 -15.49
CA ASP A 190 15.42 -3.11 -15.16
C ASP A 190 16.17 -3.31 -13.82
N PRO A 191 17.44 -3.76 -13.88
CA PRO A 191 18.21 -4.09 -12.67
C PRO A 191 18.38 -2.91 -11.69
N GLU A 192 18.47 -1.68 -12.19
CA GLU A 192 18.64 -0.50 -11.33
C GLU A 192 17.37 -0.24 -10.52
N ASN A 193 16.21 -0.35 -11.16
CA ASN A 193 14.92 -0.20 -10.49
C ASN A 193 14.51 -1.44 -9.67
N GLN A 194 15.11 -2.61 -9.92
CA GLN A 194 14.87 -3.83 -9.15
C GLN A 194 15.61 -3.85 -7.81
N GLU A 195 16.80 -3.26 -7.73
CA GLU A 195 17.66 -3.30 -6.55
C GLU A 195 16.96 -2.72 -5.30
N TYR A 196 16.24 -1.63 -5.46
CA TYR A 196 15.55 -0.95 -4.36
C TYR A 196 14.49 -1.84 -3.67
N PRO A 197 13.50 -2.42 -4.37
CA PRO A 197 12.53 -3.30 -3.73
C PRO A 197 13.15 -4.61 -3.23
N LEU A 198 14.22 -5.12 -3.84
CA LEU A 198 14.95 -6.27 -3.32
C LEU A 198 15.64 -5.95 -1.99
N THR A 199 16.24 -4.78 -1.85
CA THR A 199 16.84 -4.33 -0.59
C THR A 199 15.76 -4.22 0.49
N ALA A 200 14.61 -3.63 0.18
CA ALA A 200 13.49 -3.57 1.11
C ALA A 200 12.98 -4.96 1.51
N ALA A 201 12.88 -5.89 0.56
CA ALA A 201 12.48 -7.27 0.84
C ALA A 201 13.45 -7.98 1.81
N ASN A 202 14.76 -7.83 1.61
CA ASN A 202 15.75 -8.40 2.53
C ASN A 202 15.63 -7.83 3.94
N LEU A 203 15.50 -6.50 4.09
CA LEU A 203 15.31 -5.86 5.40
C LEU A 203 14.02 -6.33 6.09
N LEU A 204 12.92 -6.41 5.36
CA LEU A 204 11.65 -6.91 5.90
C LEU A 204 11.73 -8.40 6.28
N HIS A 205 12.48 -9.20 5.52
CA HIS A 205 12.76 -10.59 5.87
C HIS A 205 13.49 -10.70 7.21
N GLU A 206 14.53 -9.89 7.42
CA GLU A 206 15.28 -9.84 8.70
C GLU A 206 14.38 -9.40 9.85
N ILE A 207 13.49 -8.40 9.62
CA ILE A 207 12.55 -7.93 10.64
C ILE A 207 11.55 -9.03 11.04
N LEU A 208 11.05 -9.78 10.07
CA LEU A 208 10.10 -10.89 10.31
C LEU A 208 10.70 -12.04 11.14
N HIS A 209 12.04 -12.18 11.18
CA HIS A 209 12.75 -13.28 11.84
C HIS A 209 13.59 -12.84 13.05
N SER A 210 13.47 -11.55 13.46
CA SER A 210 14.14 -10.98 14.65
C SER A 210 13.19 -10.91 15.90
#